data_5cd9bfe5f1b593d64edeb12e57a77b06
#
_entry.id   5cd9bfe5f1b593d64edeb12e57a77b06
#
_cell.length_a   1.000
_cell.length_b   1.000
_cell.length_c   1.000
_cell.angle_alpha   90.00
_cell.angle_beta   90.00
_cell.angle_gamma   90.00
#
_symmetry.space_group_name_H-M   'P 1'
#
loop_
_entity.id
_entity.type
_entity.pdbx_description
1 polymer ?
#
loop_
_entity_poly.entity_id
_entity_poly.type
_entity_poly.pdbx_seq_one_letter_code
_entity_poly.pdbx_strand_id
1 'polypeptide(L)'
;IPFTMRDVLPNLYEHWLAKNMVAYMHLAMGGRERKDFLAIMNRPNRYLSREAFYEKEVPFEILYQFYEGKEWMCDRIEKFEHDLKMMKNMAPFAAINYIRYGIGYDEFLKEYAQYRKIKVEELYDLLREIQESAKGYKTFQEWFDSMDAYKEKLKEQSEKVRRQEGIVVSTLHSAKGLEFERVYILDVNEGCMPYQKAVLDPEIEEERRMFYVGMTRAKKELHLYAVEERFGKKMEPSRFLVELEEAPKRGNGGQKNGK
;
A
#
# COMPACT_ATOMS: atom_id res chain seq x y z
N ILE A 1 -18.66 -8.31 15.73
CA ILE A 1 -17.76 -9.28 16.38
C ILE A 1 -16.41 -8.58 16.56
N PRO A 2 -15.86 -8.52 17.79
CA PRO A 2 -14.53 -7.94 18.01
C PRO A 2 -13.47 -8.78 17.29
N PHE A 3 -12.54 -8.12 16.64
CA PHE A 3 -11.40 -8.78 16.01
C PHE A 3 -10.11 -7.99 16.25
N THR A 4 -9.00 -8.68 16.17
CA THR A 4 -7.67 -8.09 16.27
C THR A 4 -6.87 -8.46 15.04
N MET A 5 -6.07 -7.54 14.51
CA MET A 5 -5.18 -7.79 13.38
C MET A 5 -3.75 -7.96 13.90
N ARG A 6 -3.12 -9.09 13.59
CA ARG A 6 -1.75 -9.36 13.99
C ARG A 6 -0.72 -8.67 13.11
N ASP A 7 -1.02 -8.61 11.83
CA ASP A 7 -0.18 -7.90 10.88
C ASP A 7 -0.49 -6.42 10.93
N VAL A 8 0.54 -5.60 10.97
CA VAL A 8 0.39 -4.17 10.75
C VAL A 8 -0.02 -4.01 9.29
N LEU A 9 -1.26 -3.62 9.04
CA LEU A 9 -1.65 -3.22 7.69
C LEU A 9 -0.67 -2.16 7.20
N PRO A 10 -0.13 -2.32 5.98
CA PRO A 10 0.69 -1.27 5.41
C PRO A 10 -0.13 0.01 5.41
N ASN A 11 0.34 1.01 6.16
CA ASN A 11 -0.34 2.29 6.20
C ASN A 11 -0.21 2.95 4.82
N LEU A 12 -1.32 3.10 4.11
CA LEU A 12 -1.41 3.75 2.81
C LEU A 12 -0.66 5.10 2.79
N TYR A 13 -0.77 5.85 3.89
CA TYR A 13 -0.16 7.17 4.03
C TYR A 13 1.36 7.16 4.31
N GLU A 14 1.93 6.01 4.67
CA GLU A 14 3.37 5.84 4.76
C GLU A 14 4.03 5.54 3.39
N HIS A 15 3.24 5.21 2.39
CA HIS A 15 3.75 5.00 1.05
C HIS A 15 4.29 6.30 0.45
N TRP A 16 5.37 6.21 -0.34
CA TRP A 16 6.04 7.38 -0.91
C TRP A 16 5.14 8.23 -1.83
N LEU A 17 4.14 7.64 -2.49
CA LEU A 17 3.14 8.36 -3.28
C LEU A 17 2.32 9.31 -2.41
N ALA A 18 1.80 8.82 -1.27
CA ALA A 18 1.06 9.64 -0.33
C ALA A 18 1.94 10.77 0.24
N LYS A 19 3.18 10.44 0.64
CA LYS A 19 4.16 11.44 1.10
C LYS A 19 4.45 12.53 0.07
N ASN A 20 4.45 12.17 -1.22
CA ASN A 20 4.62 13.18 -2.27
C ASN A 20 3.38 14.08 -2.40
N MET A 21 2.16 13.53 -2.31
CA MET A 21 0.92 14.33 -2.34
C MET A 21 0.89 15.31 -1.16
N VAL A 22 1.23 14.84 0.03
CA VAL A 22 1.34 15.66 1.24
C VAL A 22 2.41 16.75 1.07
N ALA A 23 3.59 16.43 0.54
CA ALA A 23 4.66 17.41 0.30
C ALA A 23 4.22 18.52 -0.67
N TYR A 24 3.52 18.17 -1.76
CA TYR A 24 2.92 19.17 -2.66
C TYR A 24 1.96 20.10 -1.93
N MET A 25 1.08 19.55 -1.10
CA MET A 25 0.09 20.32 -0.34
C MET A 25 0.74 21.19 0.74
N HIS A 26 1.74 20.70 1.46
CA HIS A 26 2.52 21.51 2.41
C HIS A 26 3.14 22.75 1.73
N LEU A 27 3.79 22.54 0.59
CA LEU A 27 4.39 23.66 -0.16
C LEU A 27 3.33 24.62 -0.71
N ALA A 28 2.15 24.10 -1.13
CA ALA A 28 1.03 24.92 -1.60
C ALA A 28 0.43 25.77 -0.46
N MET A 29 0.42 25.28 0.77
CA MET A 29 0.02 26.03 1.98
C MET A 29 1.01 27.11 2.38
N GLY A 30 2.16 27.19 1.74
CA GLY A 30 3.23 28.14 2.04
C GLY A 30 4.39 27.58 2.85
N GLY A 31 4.37 26.28 3.15
CA GLY A 31 5.51 25.58 3.76
C GLY A 31 6.76 25.71 2.89
N ARG A 32 7.94 25.71 3.51
CA ARG A 32 9.23 25.86 2.81
C ARG A 32 10.27 24.87 3.31
N GLU A 33 9.82 23.79 3.98
CA GLU A 33 10.75 22.80 4.51
C GLU A 33 11.50 22.07 3.39
N ARG A 34 12.81 21.97 3.55
CA ARG A 34 13.69 21.26 2.61
C ARG A 34 13.24 19.83 2.30
N LYS A 35 12.71 19.12 3.30
CA LYS A 35 12.26 17.74 3.13
C LYS A 35 11.15 17.61 2.08
N ASP A 36 10.20 18.57 2.05
CA ASP A 36 9.08 18.55 1.14
C ASP A 36 9.54 18.85 -0.30
N PHE A 37 10.44 19.83 -0.48
CA PHE A 37 11.06 20.07 -1.78
C PHE A 37 11.80 18.83 -2.29
N LEU A 38 12.66 18.22 -1.48
CA LEU A 38 13.43 17.04 -1.88
C LEU A 38 12.53 15.83 -2.23
N ALA A 39 11.35 15.74 -1.64
CA ALA A 39 10.39 14.68 -1.96
C ALA A 39 9.84 14.81 -3.38
N ILE A 40 9.66 16.05 -3.91
CA ILE A 40 8.92 16.29 -5.16
C ILE A 40 9.66 17.14 -6.19
N MET A 41 10.84 17.66 -5.91
CA MET A 41 11.56 18.61 -6.77
C MET A 41 11.66 18.17 -8.24
N ASN A 42 11.84 16.86 -8.47
CA ASN A 42 11.94 16.25 -9.80
C ASN A 42 10.86 15.16 -10.02
N ARG A 43 9.65 15.40 -9.54
CA ARG A 43 8.50 14.48 -9.71
C ARG A 43 7.23 15.25 -10.10
N PRO A 44 7.05 15.65 -11.36
CA PRO A 44 7.83 15.33 -12.58
C PRO A 44 9.20 16.01 -12.64
N ASN A 45 10.01 15.57 -13.60
CA ASN A 45 11.38 16.01 -13.75
C ASN A 45 11.46 17.52 -14.10
N ARG A 46 12.11 18.30 -13.23
CA ARG A 46 12.38 19.73 -13.40
C ARG A 46 13.86 20.03 -13.53
N TYR A 47 14.72 19.00 -13.46
CA TYR A 47 16.19 19.11 -13.50
C TYR A 47 16.77 19.96 -12.37
N LEU A 48 16.09 20.06 -11.24
CA LEU A 48 16.58 20.77 -10.08
C LEU A 48 17.69 19.94 -9.39
N SER A 49 18.82 20.59 -9.08
CA SER A 49 19.89 19.96 -8.29
C SER A 49 19.54 19.94 -6.81
N ARG A 50 19.93 18.87 -6.10
CA ARG A 50 19.82 18.82 -4.64
C ARG A 50 20.62 19.91 -3.94
N GLU A 51 21.68 20.40 -4.57
CA GLU A 51 22.53 21.45 -4.04
C GLU A 51 21.83 22.80 -3.93
N ALA A 52 20.79 23.04 -4.77
CA ALA A 52 19.95 24.23 -4.68
C ALA A 52 19.13 24.30 -3.38
N PHE A 53 18.99 23.17 -2.68
CA PHE A 53 18.20 23.02 -1.45
C PHE A 53 19.13 22.82 -0.25
N TYR A 54 20.07 23.75 -0.02
CA TYR A 54 21.09 23.60 1.03
C TYR A 54 20.59 24.04 2.41
N GLU A 55 19.58 24.92 2.48
CA GLU A 55 19.02 25.39 3.73
C GLU A 55 17.91 24.50 4.25
N LYS A 56 17.60 24.61 5.54
CA LYS A 56 16.48 23.89 6.19
C LYS A 56 15.13 24.38 5.70
N GLU A 57 15.00 25.69 5.50
CA GLU A 57 13.87 26.34 4.86
C GLU A 57 14.33 26.93 3.53
N VAL A 58 13.60 26.65 2.47
CA VAL A 58 14.00 27.01 1.09
C VAL A 58 12.92 27.91 0.48
N PRO A 59 13.00 29.24 0.69
CA PRO A 59 12.19 30.16 -0.10
C PRO A 59 12.58 30.10 -1.58
N PHE A 60 11.65 30.42 -2.49
CA PHE A 60 11.89 30.31 -3.93
C PHE A 60 12.99 31.25 -4.42
N GLU A 61 13.22 32.34 -3.72
CA GLU A 61 14.30 33.31 -3.97
C GLU A 61 15.67 32.64 -3.97
N ILE A 62 15.93 31.70 -3.09
CA ILE A 62 17.19 30.92 -3.05
C ILE A 62 17.34 30.10 -4.33
N LEU A 63 16.26 29.52 -4.85
CA LEU A 63 16.32 28.77 -6.09
C LEU A 63 16.62 29.69 -7.28
N TYR A 64 15.97 30.85 -7.36
CA TYR A 64 16.26 31.83 -8.40
C TYR A 64 17.73 32.33 -8.34
N GLN A 65 18.26 32.59 -7.14
CA GLN A 65 19.65 32.95 -6.96
C GLN A 65 20.62 31.83 -7.39
N PHE A 66 20.32 30.58 -7.01
CA PHE A 66 21.18 29.44 -7.37
C PHE A 66 21.23 29.20 -8.89
N TYR A 67 20.14 29.49 -9.59
CA TYR A 67 20.05 29.35 -11.04
C TYR A 67 20.16 30.66 -11.80
N GLU A 68 20.69 31.71 -11.18
CA GLU A 68 20.92 32.99 -11.84
C GLU A 68 21.71 32.82 -13.16
N GLY A 69 21.28 33.49 -14.22
CA GLY A 69 21.83 33.34 -15.57
C GLY A 69 21.42 32.12 -16.36
N LYS A 70 20.51 31.28 -15.82
CA LYS A 70 19.93 30.11 -16.51
C LYS A 70 18.42 30.28 -16.69
N GLU A 71 18.01 31.10 -17.65
CA GLU A 71 16.60 31.47 -17.90
C GLU A 71 15.66 30.25 -17.93
N TRP A 72 16.04 29.22 -18.69
CA TRP A 72 15.24 27.99 -18.79
C TRP A 72 14.99 27.26 -17.46
N MET A 73 15.88 27.45 -16.47
CA MET A 73 15.67 26.92 -15.11
C MET A 73 14.75 27.82 -14.31
N CYS A 74 14.89 29.16 -14.48
CA CYS A 74 14.00 30.11 -13.83
C CYS A 74 12.53 29.91 -14.30
N ASP A 75 12.31 29.68 -15.60
CA ASP A 75 10.98 29.37 -16.14
C ASP A 75 10.35 28.11 -15.47
N ARG A 76 11.16 27.07 -15.23
CA ARG A 76 10.71 25.86 -14.55
C ARG A 76 10.39 26.08 -13.08
N ILE A 77 11.18 26.91 -12.41
CA ILE A 77 10.93 27.29 -11.02
C ILE A 77 9.67 28.14 -10.94
N GLU A 78 9.49 29.09 -11.86
CA GLU A 78 8.27 29.91 -11.95
C GLU A 78 7.01 29.05 -12.18
N LYS A 79 7.09 28.09 -13.11
CA LYS A 79 6.00 27.14 -13.33
C LYS A 79 5.70 26.34 -12.08
N PHE A 80 6.73 25.84 -11.38
CA PHE A 80 6.55 25.08 -10.14
C PHE A 80 5.91 25.92 -9.04
N GLU A 81 6.35 27.17 -8.87
CA GLU A 81 5.75 28.11 -7.92
C GLU A 81 4.30 28.44 -8.29
N HIS A 82 4.02 28.64 -9.58
CA HIS A 82 2.66 28.87 -10.09
C HIS A 82 1.75 27.68 -9.79
N ASP A 83 2.18 26.46 -10.10
CA ASP A 83 1.41 25.24 -9.84
C ASP A 83 1.05 25.12 -8.35
N LEU A 84 1.98 25.42 -7.42
CA LEU A 84 1.72 25.43 -5.99
C LEU A 84 0.71 26.52 -5.59
N LYS A 85 0.79 27.73 -6.17
CA LYS A 85 -0.17 28.81 -5.94
C LYS A 85 -1.58 28.43 -6.39
N MET A 86 -1.70 27.76 -7.54
CA MET A 86 -2.99 27.25 -8.05
C MET A 86 -3.63 26.24 -7.10
N MET A 87 -2.84 25.41 -6.44
CA MET A 87 -3.34 24.38 -5.54
C MET A 87 -3.84 24.93 -4.20
N LYS A 88 -3.39 26.11 -3.77
CA LYS A 88 -3.57 26.64 -2.41
C LYS A 88 -4.99 26.56 -1.87
N ASN A 89 -5.98 26.78 -2.73
CA ASN A 89 -7.40 26.83 -2.36
C ASN A 89 -8.20 25.62 -2.86
N MET A 90 -7.53 24.58 -3.34
CA MET A 90 -8.20 23.36 -3.81
C MET A 90 -8.53 22.45 -2.62
N ALA A 91 -9.65 21.71 -2.73
CA ALA A 91 -9.88 20.58 -1.85
C ALA A 91 -8.85 19.47 -2.12
N PRO A 92 -8.50 18.62 -1.14
CA PRO A 92 -7.45 17.60 -1.28
C PRO A 92 -7.63 16.67 -2.48
N PHE A 93 -8.84 16.19 -2.73
CA PHE A 93 -9.16 15.36 -3.89
C PHE A 93 -8.86 16.08 -5.21
N ALA A 94 -9.27 17.35 -5.34
CA ALA A 94 -9.01 18.15 -6.53
C ALA A 94 -7.53 18.49 -6.71
N ALA A 95 -6.81 18.74 -5.62
CA ALA A 95 -5.38 18.98 -5.64
C ALA A 95 -4.61 17.75 -6.11
N ILE A 96 -4.95 16.54 -5.63
CA ILE A 96 -4.34 15.30 -6.13
C ILE A 96 -4.62 15.13 -7.63
N ASN A 97 -5.84 15.41 -8.08
CA ASN A 97 -6.19 15.38 -9.50
C ASN A 97 -5.34 16.36 -10.33
N TYR A 98 -5.12 17.57 -9.81
CA TYR A 98 -4.27 18.56 -10.45
C TYR A 98 -2.80 18.13 -10.48
N ILE A 99 -2.27 17.56 -9.39
CA ILE A 99 -0.91 17.00 -9.35
C ILE A 99 -0.74 15.92 -10.42
N ARG A 100 -1.71 15.01 -10.54
CA ARG A 100 -1.66 13.91 -11.50
C ARG A 100 -1.62 14.39 -12.94
N TYR A 101 -2.57 15.25 -13.32
CA TYR A 101 -2.82 15.59 -14.72
C TYR A 101 -2.34 17.00 -15.09
N GLY A 102 -2.52 18.00 -14.23
CA GLY A 102 -2.09 19.38 -14.47
C GLY A 102 -0.60 19.57 -14.35
N ILE A 103 0.00 19.02 -13.30
CA ILE A 103 1.46 19.08 -13.08
C ILE A 103 2.18 18.01 -13.91
N GLY A 104 1.52 16.88 -14.23
CA GLY A 104 2.09 15.80 -15.02
C GLY A 104 2.75 14.70 -14.17
N TYR A 105 2.26 14.46 -12.95
CA TYR A 105 2.80 13.44 -12.07
C TYR A 105 2.60 12.02 -12.61
N ASP A 106 1.48 11.76 -13.33
CA ASP A 106 1.21 10.44 -13.93
C ASP A 106 2.24 10.10 -15.04
N GLU A 107 2.78 11.11 -15.77
CA GLU A 107 3.86 10.87 -16.73
C GLU A 107 5.17 10.47 -16.01
N PHE A 108 5.48 11.15 -14.89
CA PHE A 108 6.60 10.73 -14.05
C PHE A 108 6.43 9.28 -13.58
N LEU A 109 5.23 8.85 -13.19
CA LEU A 109 4.99 7.47 -12.77
C LEU A 109 5.22 6.47 -13.90
N LYS A 110 4.88 6.79 -15.14
CA LYS A 110 5.20 5.94 -16.31
C LYS A 110 6.70 5.75 -16.48
N GLU A 111 7.45 6.85 -16.46
CA GLU A 111 8.92 6.83 -16.56
C GLU A 111 9.54 6.03 -15.40
N TYR A 112 9.06 6.26 -14.18
CA TYR A 112 9.52 5.55 -13.00
C TYR A 112 9.22 4.05 -13.07
N ALA A 113 8.02 3.66 -13.50
CA ALA A 113 7.62 2.25 -13.64
C ALA A 113 8.46 1.54 -14.69
N GLN A 114 8.73 2.19 -15.83
CA GLN A 114 9.59 1.69 -16.88
C GLN A 114 11.04 1.47 -16.37
N TYR A 115 11.59 2.46 -15.67
CA TYR A 115 12.92 2.37 -15.08
C TYR A 115 13.03 1.24 -14.05
N ARG A 116 12.02 1.09 -13.19
CA ARG A 116 11.96 0.08 -12.12
C ARG A 116 11.48 -1.29 -12.60
N LYS A 117 11.05 -1.42 -13.87
CA LYS A 117 10.48 -2.64 -14.47
C LYS A 117 9.28 -3.18 -13.68
N ILE A 118 8.41 -2.29 -13.22
CA ILE A 118 7.15 -2.62 -12.55
C ILE A 118 5.96 -2.18 -13.39
N LYS A 119 4.77 -2.69 -13.11
CA LYS A 119 3.56 -2.29 -13.80
C LYS A 119 3.11 -0.92 -13.30
N VAL A 120 2.91 0.03 -14.21
CA VAL A 120 2.45 1.40 -13.86
C VAL A 120 1.05 1.39 -13.28
N GLU A 121 0.21 0.43 -13.68
CA GLU A 121 -1.15 0.24 -13.18
C GLU A 121 -1.18 0.06 -11.66
N GLU A 122 -0.21 -0.67 -11.08
CA GLU A 122 -0.10 -0.85 -9.63
C GLU A 122 0.08 0.51 -8.90
N LEU A 123 0.87 1.42 -9.49
CA LEU A 123 1.08 2.77 -8.94
C LEU A 123 -0.17 3.65 -9.12
N TYR A 124 -0.85 3.54 -10.26
CA TYR A 124 -2.08 4.29 -10.50
C TYR A 124 -3.23 3.84 -9.60
N ASP A 125 -3.36 2.53 -9.35
CA ASP A 125 -4.37 2.00 -8.45
C ASP A 125 -4.14 2.49 -7.02
N LEU A 126 -2.90 2.44 -6.55
CA LEU A 126 -2.53 2.96 -5.23
C LEU A 126 -2.74 4.48 -5.12
N LEU A 127 -2.37 5.23 -6.17
CA LEU A 127 -2.59 6.68 -6.18
C LEU A 127 -4.08 7.04 -6.24
N ARG A 128 -4.89 6.22 -6.92
CA ARG A 128 -6.35 6.35 -6.91
C ARG A 128 -6.92 6.09 -5.53
N GLU A 129 -6.45 5.09 -4.81
CA GLU A 129 -6.85 4.81 -3.43
C GLU A 129 -6.51 5.99 -2.51
N ILE A 130 -5.29 6.56 -2.62
CA ILE A 130 -4.90 7.77 -1.90
C ILE A 130 -5.84 8.94 -2.25
N GLN A 131 -6.18 9.13 -3.51
CA GLN A 131 -7.08 10.18 -3.98
C GLN A 131 -8.51 10.00 -3.44
N GLU A 132 -9.04 8.77 -3.47
CA GLU A 132 -10.37 8.47 -2.90
C GLU A 132 -10.41 8.69 -1.38
N SER A 133 -9.31 8.41 -0.66
CA SER A 133 -9.23 8.70 0.78
C SER A 133 -9.29 10.20 1.11
N ALA A 134 -8.99 11.06 0.14
CA ALA A 134 -9.06 12.51 0.28
C ALA A 134 -10.46 13.08 -0.02
N LYS A 135 -11.40 12.23 -0.43
CA LYS A 135 -12.75 12.64 -0.82
C LYS A 135 -13.57 13.08 0.40
N GLY A 136 -14.27 14.18 0.25
CA GLY A 136 -15.13 14.74 1.30
C GLY A 136 -14.46 15.75 2.21
N TYR A 137 -13.14 15.84 2.25
CA TYR A 137 -12.41 16.89 2.97
C TYR A 137 -12.36 18.17 2.15
N LYS A 138 -12.53 19.31 2.81
CA LYS A 138 -12.55 20.65 2.19
C LYS A 138 -11.18 21.31 2.20
N THR A 139 -10.37 21.03 3.21
CA THR A 139 -9.04 21.61 3.41
C THR A 139 -7.96 20.52 3.52
N PHE A 140 -6.72 20.87 3.19
CA PHE A 140 -5.59 19.95 3.35
C PHE A 140 -5.40 19.53 4.81
N GLN A 141 -5.61 20.47 5.75
CA GLN A 141 -5.46 20.21 7.18
C GLN A 141 -6.46 19.15 7.66
N GLU A 142 -7.74 19.25 7.26
CA GLU A 142 -8.76 18.24 7.62
C GLU A 142 -8.34 16.83 7.16
N TRP A 143 -7.76 16.72 5.94
CA TRP A 143 -7.30 15.43 5.43
C TRP A 143 -6.06 14.95 6.20
N PHE A 144 -5.09 15.82 6.50
CA PHE A 144 -3.93 15.48 7.31
C PHE A 144 -4.31 15.00 8.71
N ASP A 145 -5.23 15.69 9.36
CA ASP A 145 -5.75 15.29 10.69
C ASP A 145 -6.40 13.90 10.63
N SER A 146 -7.10 13.58 9.53
CA SER A 146 -7.69 12.26 9.33
C SER A 146 -6.62 11.16 9.13
N MET A 147 -5.51 11.47 8.46
CA MET A 147 -4.38 10.56 8.28
C MET A 147 -3.70 10.25 9.62
N ASP A 148 -3.51 11.27 10.46
CA ASP A 148 -2.94 11.10 11.79
C ASP A 148 -3.88 10.31 12.72
N ALA A 149 -5.18 10.59 12.68
CA ALA A 149 -6.18 9.81 13.41
C ALA A 149 -6.21 8.33 12.96
N TYR A 150 -6.04 8.07 11.67
CA TYR A 150 -5.94 6.71 11.15
C TYR A 150 -4.68 5.99 11.67
N LYS A 151 -3.55 6.69 11.69
CA LYS A 151 -2.28 6.18 12.21
C LYS A 151 -2.37 5.81 13.70
N GLU A 152 -3.00 6.65 14.50
CA GLU A 152 -3.23 6.37 15.94
C GLU A 152 -4.16 5.16 16.12
N LYS A 153 -5.23 5.03 15.33
CA LYS A 153 -6.11 3.84 15.36
C LYS A 153 -5.34 2.56 15.02
N LEU A 154 -4.44 2.58 14.05
CA LEU A 154 -3.61 1.43 13.71
C LEU A 154 -2.69 1.04 14.87
N LYS A 155 -2.11 2.01 15.59
CA LYS A 155 -1.30 1.73 16.78
C LYS A 155 -2.13 1.11 17.91
N GLU A 156 -3.28 1.69 18.22
CA GLU A 156 -4.20 1.15 19.24
C GLU A 156 -4.63 -0.28 18.90
N GLN A 157 -4.94 -0.55 17.62
CA GLN A 157 -5.26 -1.89 17.16
C GLN A 157 -4.08 -2.85 17.37
N SER A 158 -2.86 -2.45 17.03
CA SER A 158 -1.67 -3.28 17.22
C SER A 158 -1.41 -3.59 18.70
N GLU A 159 -1.72 -2.68 19.60
CA GLU A 159 -1.62 -2.89 21.05
C GLU A 159 -2.71 -3.84 21.60
N LYS A 160 -3.95 -3.72 21.09
CA LYS A 160 -5.05 -4.63 21.42
C LYS A 160 -4.77 -6.07 20.96
N VAL A 161 -4.10 -6.25 19.82
CA VAL A 161 -3.65 -7.56 19.30
C VAL A 161 -2.77 -8.29 20.32
N ARG A 162 -1.93 -7.56 21.05
CA ARG A 162 -1.09 -8.16 22.10
C ARG A 162 -1.89 -8.77 23.27
N ARG A 163 -3.15 -8.37 23.44
CA ARG A 163 -4.03 -8.84 24.52
C ARG A 163 -4.90 -10.04 24.15
N GLN A 164 -4.80 -10.57 22.93
CA GLN A 164 -5.52 -11.76 22.41
C GLN A 164 -7.04 -11.76 22.67
N GLU A 165 -7.70 -10.63 22.59
CA GLU A 165 -9.16 -10.53 22.76
C GLU A 165 -9.86 -10.59 21.38
N GLY A 166 -10.79 -11.56 21.20
CA GLY A 166 -11.61 -11.70 20.01
C GLY A 166 -11.01 -12.58 18.90
N ILE A 167 -11.52 -12.42 17.67
CA ILE A 167 -11.02 -13.13 16.49
C ILE A 167 -9.67 -12.54 16.07
N VAL A 168 -8.68 -13.40 15.82
CA VAL A 168 -7.38 -12.98 15.31
C VAL A 168 -7.38 -13.07 13.79
N VAL A 169 -7.13 -11.95 13.12
CA VAL A 169 -6.90 -11.88 11.68
C VAL A 169 -5.39 -11.71 11.45
N SER A 170 -4.81 -12.58 10.64
CA SER A 170 -3.36 -12.54 10.34
C SER A 170 -3.06 -13.10 8.96
N THR A 171 -1.89 -12.77 8.41
CA THR A 171 -1.34 -13.51 7.28
C THR A 171 -0.89 -14.91 7.72
N LEU A 172 -0.75 -15.84 6.77
CA LEU A 172 -0.21 -17.17 7.06
C LEU A 172 1.21 -17.11 7.61
N HIS A 173 2.02 -16.16 7.15
CA HIS A 173 3.38 -15.93 7.66
C HIS A 173 3.38 -15.55 9.14
N SER A 174 2.51 -14.63 9.53
CA SER A 174 2.43 -14.15 10.92
C SER A 174 1.77 -15.15 11.85
N ALA A 175 1.02 -16.12 11.32
CA ALA A 175 0.44 -17.22 12.07
C ALA A 175 1.46 -18.32 12.42
N LYS A 176 2.67 -18.30 11.86
CA LYS A 176 3.71 -19.29 12.16
C LYS A 176 4.05 -19.32 13.66
N GLY A 177 4.05 -20.51 14.24
CA GLY A 177 4.35 -20.70 15.68
C GLY A 177 3.14 -20.47 16.60
N LEU A 178 1.98 -20.10 16.09
CA LEU A 178 0.75 -19.99 16.85
C LEU A 178 -0.14 -21.21 16.63
N GLU A 179 -1.13 -21.38 17.50
CA GLU A 179 -2.16 -22.40 17.39
C GLU A 179 -3.49 -21.84 17.84
N PHE A 180 -4.55 -22.23 17.15
CA PHE A 180 -5.92 -21.75 17.38
C PHE A 180 -6.89 -22.94 17.44
N GLU A 181 -7.94 -22.82 18.23
CA GLU A 181 -9.00 -23.85 18.28
C GLU A 181 -9.65 -24.04 16.91
N ARG A 182 -9.90 -22.92 16.20
CA ARG A 182 -10.52 -22.87 14.87
C ARG A 182 -9.73 -21.95 13.96
N VAL A 183 -9.51 -22.38 12.73
CA VAL A 183 -8.81 -21.58 11.71
C VAL A 183 -9.71 -21.49 10.47
N TYR A 184 -9.81 -20.28 9.94
CA TYR A 184 -10.52 -19.94 8.71
C TYR A 184 -9.53 -19.36 7.73
N ILE A 185 -9.22 -20.07 6.64
CA ILE A 185 -8.35 -19.58 5.58
C ILE A 185 -9.23 -19.08 4.44
N LEU A 186 -9.15 -17.82 4.13
CA LEU A 186 -9.96 -17.15 3.12
C LEU A 186 -9.19 -17.04 1.79
N ASP A 187 -9.94 -16.81 0.69
CA ASP A 187 -9.38 -16.58 -0.65
C ASP A 187 -8.42 -17.72 -1.12
N VAL A 188 -8.78 -18.97 -0.86
CA VAL A 188 -8.03 -20.14 -1.33
C VAL A 188 -8.32 -20.35 -2.82
N ASN A 189 -7.92 -19.37 -3.63
CA ASN A 189 -8.15 -19.29 -5.07
C ASN A 189 -6.83 -19.18 -5.84
N GLU A 190 -6.82 -19.64 -7.09
CA GLU A 190 -5.69 -19.40 -7.99
C GLU A 190 -5.38 -17.90 -8.09
N GLY A 191 -4.08 -17.56 -8.06
CA GLY A 191 -3.59 -16.19 -8.05
C GLY A 191 -3.56 -15.51 -6.69
N CYS A 192 -4.28 -16.05 -5.69
CA CYS A 192 -4.17 -15.66 -4.29
C CYS A 192 -3.32 -16.68 -3.52
N MET A 193 -3.60 -17.96 -3.72
CA MET A 193 -2.88 -19.08 -3.12
C MET A 193 -2.89 -20.28 -4.09
N PRO A 194 -1.78 -20.55 -4.81
CA PRO A 194 -0.52 -19.80 -4.79
C PRO A 194 -0.66 -18.37 -5.32
N TYR A 195 0.24 -17.48 -4.83
CA TYR A 195 0.26 -16.10 -5.28
C TYR A 195 0.61 -16.01 -6.78
N GLN A 196 -0.06 -15.12 -7.51
CA GLN A 196 0.07 -15.00 -8.97
C GLN A 196 1.49 -14.79 -9.51
N LYS A 197 2.43 -14.36 -8.67
CA LYS A 197 3.85 -14.17 -9.06
C LYS A 197 4.69 -15.43 -8.81
N ALA A 198 4.19 -16.42 -8.10
CA ALA A 198 4.83 -17.72 -7.93
C ALA A 198 4.61 -18.55 -9.19
N VAL A 199 5.57 -18.51 -10.11
CA VAL A 199 5.48 -19.16 -11.42
C VAL A 199 6.40 -20.37 -11.53
N LEU A 200 7.55 -20.32 -10.84
CA LEU A 200 8.52 -21.41 -10.85
C LEU A 200 8.14 -22.48 -9.82
N ASP A 201 8.44 -23.75 -10.12
CA ASP A 201 8.14 -24.86 -9.22
C ASP A 201 8.63 -24.64 -7.77
N PRO A 202 9.85 -24.13 -7.51
CA PRO A 202 10.29 -23.86 -6.16
C PRO A 202 9.45 -22.79 -5.44
N GLU A 203 8.93 -21.79 -6.16
CA GLU A 203 8.07 -20.73 -5.62
C GLU A 203 6.69 -21.30 -5.26
N ILE A 204 6.14 -22.15 -6.12
CA ILE A 204 4.88 -22.85 -5.88
C ILE A 204 5.00 -23.78 -4.66
N GLU A 205 6.12 -24.47 -4.51
CA GLU A 205 6.37 -25.33 -3.35
C GLU A 205 6.50 -24.52 -2.04
N GLU A 206 7.06 -23.31 -2.08
CA GLU A 206 7.10 -22.44 -0.90
C GLU A 206 5.68 -21.96 -0.53
N GLU A 207 4.85 -21.58 -1.52
CA GLU A 207 3.44 -21.24 -1.30
C GLU A 207 2.66 -22.44 -0.73
N ARG A 208 2.92 -23.65 -1.23
CA ARG A 208 2.33 -24.90 -0.71
C ARG A 208 2.73 -25.15 0.75
N ARG A 209 4.01 -24.93 1.07
CA ARG A 209 4.51 -25.05 2.45
C ARG A 209 3.84 -24.03 3.36
N MET A 210 3.66 -22.79 2.89
CA MET A 210 2.99 -21.75 3.64
C MET A 210 1.52 -22.09 3.90
N PHE A 211 0.82 -22.60 2.89
CA PHE A 211 -0.56 -23.08 3.03
C PHE A 211 -0.66 -24.22 4.06
N TYR A 212 0.24 -25.21 3.98
CA TYR A 212 0.32 -26.30 4.97
C TYR A 212 0.55 -25.77 6.37
N VAL A 213 1.48 -24.83 6.56
CA VAL A 213 1.70 -24.19 7.86
C VAL A 213 0.42 -23.54 8.37
N GLY A 214 -0.32 -22.83 7.52
CA GLY A 214 -1.61 -22.23 7.89
C GLY A 214 -2.63 -23.28 8.35
N MET A 215 -2.80 -24.36 7.61
CA MET A 215 -3.71 -25.45 7.96
C MET A 215 -3.35 -26.09 9.32
N THR A 216 -2.05 -26.31 9.57
CA THR A 216 -1.57 -26.90 10.84
C THR A 216 -1.70 -25.99 12.05
N ARG A 217 -2.16 -24.76 11.89
CA ARG A 217 -2.48 -23.87 13.02
C ARG A 217 -3.79 -24.23 13.71
N ALA A 218 -4.64 -25.03 13.07
CA ALA A 218 -5.92 -25.48 13.62
C ALA A 218 -5.72 -26.67 14.59
N LYS A 219 -6.22 -26.52 15.84
CA LYS A 219 -6.26 -27.61 16.83
C LYS A 219 -7.48 -28.52 16.67
N LYS A 220 -8.64 -27.94 16.33
CA LYS A 220 -9.91 -28.67 16.25
C LYS A 220 -10.61 -28.56 14.91
N GLU A 221 -10.73 -27.36 14.38
CA GLU A 221 -11.53 -27.12 13.18
C GLU A 221 -10.74 -26.26 12.19
N LEU A 222 -10.71 -26.70 10.94
CA LEU A 222 -10.12 -25.98 9.81
C LEU A 222 -11.20 -25.75 8.76
N HIS A 223 -11.38 -24.51 8.34
CA HIS A 223 -12.27 -24.10 7.29
C HIS A 223 -11.48 -23.40 6.17
N LEU A 224 -11.65 -23.88 4.94
CA LEU A 224 -11.01 -23.33 3.74
C LEU A 224 -12.09 -22.73 2.85
N TYR A 225 -11.92 -21.48 2.45
CA TYR A 225 -12.88 -20.75 1.63
C TYR A 225 -12.28 -20.33 0.30
N ALA A 226 -12.88 -20.79 -0.78
CA ALA A 226 -12.66 -20.27 -2.13
C ALA A 226 -13.91 -19.49 -2.56
N VAL A 227 -13.72 -18.35 -3.21
CA VAL A 227 -14.82 -17.55 -3.74
C VAL A 227 -15.00 -17.83 -5.24
N GLU A 228 -16.23 -17.78 -5.73
CA GLU A 228 -16.52 -17.97 -7.15
C GLU A 228 -16.27 -16.70 -7.96
N GLU A 229 -16.42 -15.54 -7.32
CA GLU A 229 -16.25 -14.23 -7.96
C GLU A 229 -15.62 -13.24 -6.99
N ARG A 230 -14.73 -12.38 -7.54
CA ARG A 230 -14.11 -11.29 -6.80
C ARG A 230 -14.03 -10.03 -7.69
N PHE A 231 -14.64 -8.92 -7.24
CA PHE A 231 -14.69 -7.66 -7.99
C PHE A 231 -15.19 -7.81 -9.45
N GLY A 232 -16.23 -8.62 -9.66
CA GLY A 232 -16.81 -8.86 -10.97
C GLY A 232 -15.99 -9.79 -11.88
N LYS A 233 -14.95 -10.44 -11.35
CA LYS A 233 -14.14 -11.44 -12.06
C LYS A 233 -14.37 -12.82 -11.49
N LYS A 234 -14.62 -13.79 -12.37
CA LYS A 234 -14.72 -15.19 -12.00
C LYS A 234 -13.37 -15.68 -11.45
N MET A 235 -13.40 -16.41 -10.34
CA MET A 235 -12.22 -16.97 -9.68
C MET A 235 -12.26 -18.49 -9.75
N GLU A 236 -11.07 -19.10 -9.89
CA GLU A 236 -10.91 -20.55 -9.84
C GLU A 236 -10.43 -20.96 -8.44
N PRO A 237 -10.92 -22.11 -7.90
CA PRO A 237 -10.36 -22.67 -6.67
C PRO A 237 -8.86 -22.93 -6.81
N SER A 238 -8.14 -22.80 -5.72
CA SER A 238 -6.71 -23.10 -5.67
C SER A 238 -6.43 -24.56 -6.07
N ARG A 239 -5.39 -24.78 -6.85
CA ARG A 239 -4.85 -26.13 -7.12
C ARG A 239 -4.54 -26.91 -5.84
N PHE A 240 -4.19 -26.23 -4.77
CA PHE A 240 -3.92 -26.86 -3.47
C PHE A 240 -5.19 -27.45 -2.84
N LEU A 241 -6.38 -26.86 -3.08
CA LEU A 241 -7.66 -27.46 -2.68
C LEU A 241 -7.97 -28.71 -3.48
N VAL A 242 -7.78 -28.66 -4.79
CA VAL A 242 -8.00 -29.80 -5.68
C VAL A 242 -7.12 -30.99 -5.25
N GLU A 243 -5.84 -30.73 -4.99
CA GLU A 243 -4.90 -31.75 -4.49
C GLU A 243 -5.31 -32.36 -3.16
N LEU A 244 -5.90 -31.55 -2.24
CA LEU A 244 -6.42 -32.07 -0.96
C LEU A 244 -7.65 -32.94 -1.13
N GLU A 245 -8.51 -32.62 -2.10
CA GLU A 245 -9.72 -33.42 -2.40
C GLU A 245 -9.38 -34.77 -3.08
N GLU A 246 -8.36 -34.77 -3.92
CA GLU A 246 -7.86 -35.95 -4.62
C GLU A 246 -6.96 -36.85 -3.76
N ALA A 247 -6.46 -36.32 -2.63
CA ALA A 247 -5.60 -37.09 -1.74
C ALA A 247 -6.37 -38.30 -1.16
N PRO A 248 -5.79 -39.52 -1.19
CA PRO A 248 -6.45 -40.72 -0.71
C PRO A 248 -6.84 -40.52 0.76
N LYS A 249 -8.14 -40.55 1.06
CA LYS A 249 -8.67 -40.52 2.44
C LYS A 249 -8.07 -41.71 3.20
N ARG A 250 -7.09 -41.45 4.07
CA ARG A 250 -6.59 -42.49 4.99
C ARG A 250 -7.79 -42.98 5.80
N GLY A 251 -8.20 -44.21 5.53
CA GLY A 251 -9.32 -44.85 6.23
C GLY A 251 -9.09 -44.79 7.75
N ASN A 252 -10.11 -44.42 8.47
CA ASN A 252 -10.18 -44.57 9.92
C ASN A 252 -9.82 -46.03 10.24
N GLY A 253 -8.59 -46.27 10.64
CA GLY A 253 -8.16 -47.58 11.15
C GLY A 253 -8.97 -47.91 12.40
N GLY A 254 -10.01 -48.65 12.19
CA GLY A 254 -10.82 -49.15 13.28
C GLY A 254 -9.94 -49.84 14.32
N GLN A 255 -10.03 -49.42 15.55
CA GLN A 255 -9.60 -50.20 16.71
C GLN A 255 -10.35 -51.55 16.66
N LYS A 256 -9.68 -52.60 16.18
CA LYS A 256 -10.10 -53.96 16.50
C LYS A 256 -9.76 -54.23 17.94
N ASN A 257 -10.74 -54.14 18.80
CA ASN A 257 -10.72 -54.78 20.10
C ASN A 257 -10.48 -56.29 19.87
N GLY A 258 -9.29 -56.74 20.22
CA GLY A 258 -8.92 -58.14 20.33
C GLY A 258 -8.95 -58.56 21.81
N LYS A 259 -9.67 -59.60 22.04
CA LYS A 259 -9.92 -60.29 23.31
C LYS A 259 -8.66 -60.49 24.17
#